data_175b2890ea5f6ef6a93f099b2df972f6
#
_entry.id   175b2890ea5f6ef6a93f099b2df972f6
#
_cell.length_a   1.000
_cell.length_b   1.000
_cell.length_c   1.000
_cell.angle_alpha   90.00
_cell.angle_beta   90.00
_cell.angle_gamma   90.00
#
_symmetry.space_group_name_H-M   'P 1'
#
loop_
_entity.id
_entity.type
_entity.pdbx_description
1 polymer ?
#
loop_
_entity_poly.entity_id
_entity_poly.type
_entity_poly.pdbx_seq_one_letter_code
_entity_poly.pdbx_strand_id
1 'polypeptide(L)'
;MELLSEYGLFLVKIVTVVLAIAAIAAIIVNVAQRNKRQRGELQVNNLSEQYKEMKEELAAALMDTHQQKQWHKAQKKKHKQEAKAAKAKAKLGEVATDSKPRVWVLDFKGSMDAHEVNSLREEITAVLAAFKPQDQVVLRLESPGGMVHGYGLAASQLQRLRDKNIPLTVTVDKVAASGGYMMACVADKIVSAPFAIVGSIGVVAVSYTHLTLP
;
A
#
# COMPACT_ATOMS: atom_id res chain seq x y z
N MET A 1 9.89 -31.27 54.55
CA MET A 1 10.21 -31.45 53.11
C MET A 1 8.94 -31.43 52.25
N GLU A 2 7.80 -31.94 52.71
CA GLU A 2 6.53 -31.97 51.96
C GLU A 2 5.98 -30.55 51.66
N LEU A 3 6.01 -29.64 52.61
CA LEU A 3 5.52 -28.26 52.40
C LEU A 3 6.27 -27.48 51.29
N LEU A 4 7.57 -27.73 51.11
CA LEU A 4 8.37 -27.10 50.05
C LEU A 4 8.04 -27.66 48.65
N SER A 5 7.68 -28.95 48.55
CA SER A 5 7.27 -29.59 47.31
C SER A 5 5.86 -29.16 46.88
N GLU A 6 4.94 -29.00 47.82
CA GLU A 6 3.59 -28.46 47.52
C GLU A 6 3.61 -26.99 47.05
N TYR A 7 4.44 -26.17 47.73
CA TYR A 7 4.65 -24.78 47.28
C TYR A 7 5.29 -24.70 45.87
N GLY A 8 6.25 -25.59 45.58
CA GLY A 8 6.86 -25.69 44.26
C GLY A 8 5.85 -26.08 43.18
N LEU A 9 5.02 -27.07 43.42
CA LEU A 9 3.96 -27.48 42.51
C LEU A 9 2.89 -26.42 42.31
N PHE A 10 2.52 -25.67 43.36
CA PHE A 10 1.58 -24.55 43.28
C PHE A 10 2.15 -23.41 42.41
N LEU A 11 3.42 -23.07 42.59
CA LEU A 11 4.10 -22.03 41.82
C LEU A 11 4.19 -22.40 40.33
N VAL A 12 4.52 -23.65 40.01
CA VAL A 12 4.54 -24.15 38.62
C VAL A 12 3.14 -24.07 37.99
N LYS A 13 2.07 -24.44 38.72
CA LYS A 13 0.69 -24.30 38.22
C LYS A 13 0.32 -22.83 37.91
N ILE A 14 0.68 -21.91 38.80
CA ILE A 14 0.44 -20.48 38.54
C ILE A 14 1.18 -20.00 37.31
N VAL A 15 2.47 -20.33 37.18
CA VAL A 15 3.29 -19.94 36.01
C VAL A 15 2.71 -20.48 34.71
N THR A 16 2.27 -21.76 34.70
CA THR A 16 1.66 -22.34 33.49
C THR A 16 0.33 -21.65 33.12
N VAL A 17 -0.50 -21.29 34.08
CA VAL A 17 -1.76 -20.55 33.83
C VAL A 17 -1.47 -19.16 33.30
N VAL A 18 -0.51 -18.44 33.90
CA VAL A 18 -0.11 -17.09 33.41
C VAL A 18 0.44 -17.13 31.99
N LEU A 19 1.28 -18.13 31.67
CA LEU A 19 1.79 -18.34 30.32
C LEU A 19 0.68 -18.66 29.32
N ALA A 20 -0.29 -19.48 29.70
CA ALA A 20 -1.45 -19.80 28.87
C ALA A 20 -2.29 -18.55 28.57
N ILE A 21 -2.55 -17.73 29.57
CA ILE A 21 -3.29 -16.45 29.40
C ILE A 21 -2.51 -15.48 28.51
N ALA A 22 -1.20 -15.36 28.71
CA ALA A 22 -0.33 -14.52 27.86
C ALA A 22 -0.31 -14.99 26.41
N ALA A 23 -0.26 -16.30 26.16
CA ALA A 23 -0.32 -16.87 24.82
C ALA A 23 -1.68 -16.57 24.14
N ILE A 24 -2.79 -16.75 24.86
CA ILE A 24 -4.13 -16.43 24.34
C ILE A 24 -4.24 -14.92 24.02
N ALA A 25 -3.78 -14.05 24.91
CA ALA A 25 -3.76 -12.61 24.69
C ALA A 25 -2.93 -12.23 23.46
N ALA A 26 -1.75 -12.83 23.27
CA ALA A 26 -0.91 -12.63 22.10
C ALA A 26 -1.59 -13.07 20.80
N ILE A 27 -2.31 -14.21 20.82
CA ILE A 27 -3.09 -14.68 19.67
C ILE A 27 -4.23 -13.72 19.35
N ILE A 28 -4.98 -13.26 20.36
CA ILE A 28 -6.08 -12.29 20.17
C ILE A 28 -5.56 -10.98 19.57
N VAL A 29 -4.45 -10.44 20.09
CA VAL A 29 -3.81 -9.22 19.56
C VAL A 29 -3.35 -9.42 18.11
N ASN A 30 -2.75 -10.57 17.80
CA ASN A 30 -2.27 -10.87 16.45
C ASN A 30 -3.45 -11.02 15.45
N VAL A 31 -4.54 -11.67 15.85
CA VAL A 31 -5.77 -11.80 15.05
C VAL A 31 -6.45 -10.43 14.88
N ALA A 32 -6.51 -9.62 15.94
CA ALA A 32 -7.07 -8.27 15.88
C ALA A 32 -6.23 -7.35 14.96
N GLN A 33 -4.90 -7.45 14.97
CA GLN A 33 -4.03 -6.72 14.06
C GLN A 33 -4.16 -7.20 12.61
N ARG A 34 -4.34 -8.51 12.37
CA ARG A 34 -4.65 -9.03 11.03
C ARG A 34 -5.99 -8.51 10.51
N ASN A 35 -7.02 -8.50 11.33
CA ASN A 35 -8.34 -7.97 10.97
C ASN A 35 -8.34 -6.45 10.75
N LYS A 36 -7.51 -5.67 11.46
CA LYS A 36 -7.32 -4.25 11.18
C LYS A 36 -6.67 -4.01 9.80
N ARG A 37 -5.68 -4.83 9.43
CA ARG A 37 -5.08 -4.75 8.09
C ARG A 37 -6.06 -5.13 6.97
N GLN A 38 -7.04 -6.00 7.24
CA GLN A 38 -8.08 -6.35 6.27
C GLN A 38 -9.23 -5.32 6.18
N ARG A 39 -9.37 -4.43 7.15
CA ARG A 39 -10.38 -3.35 7.15
C ARG A 39 -9.87 -2.05 6.54
N GLY A 40 -8.92 -2.11 5.60
CA GLY A 40 -8.63 -0.99 4.71
C GLY A 40 -8.43 0.36 5.41
N GLU A 41 -7.56 0.42 6.41
CA GLU A 41 -7.13 1.74 6.92
C GLU A 41 -6.31 2.41 5.82
N LEU A 42 -6.88 3.40 5.17
CA LEU A 42 -6.21 4.15 4.10
C LEU A 42 -4.96 4.82 4.66
N GLN A 43 -3.79 4.35 4.25
CA GLN A 43 -2.51 4.93 4.63
C GLN A 43 -1.98 5.78 3.48
N VAL A 44 -1.86 7.08 3.72
CA VAL A 44 -1.29 8.00 2.74
C VAL A 44 0.14 8.34 3.14
N ASN A 45 1.09 7.93 2.31
CA ASN A 45 2.51 8.15 2.52
C ASN A 45 3.06 9.17 1.51
N ASN A 46 3.85 10.12 1.97
CA ASN A 46 4.52 11.09 1.09
C ASN A 46 5.83 10.49 0.54
N LEU A 47 5.74 9.83 -0.62
CA LEU A 47 6.90 9.22 -1.28
C LEU A 47 7.99 10.23 -1.63
N SER A 48 7.62 11.45 -2.02
CA SER A 48 8.59 12.50 -2.35
C SER A 48 9.47 12.88 -1.15
N GLU A 49 8.88 12.89 0.04
CA GLU A 49 9.61 13.17 1.26
C GLU A 49 10.53 12.00 1.65
N GLN A 50 10.04 10.77 1.54
CA GLN A 50 10.84 9.58 1.76
C GLN A 50 12.07 9.50 0.84
N TYR A 51 11.90 9.78 -0.46
CA TYR A 51 13.03 9.81 -1.39
C TYR A 51 14.00 10.95 -1.13
N LYS A 52 13.50 12.09 -0.64
CA LYS A 52 14.34 13.21 -0.25
C LYS A 52 15.19 12.86 0.97
N GLU A 53 14.59 12.27 2.00
CA GLU A 53 15.28 11.81 3.20
C GLU A 53 16.35 10.75 2.84
N MET A 54 16.01 9.75 2.04
CA MET A 54 16.96 8.74 1.58
C MET A 54 18.14 9.35 0.82
N LYS A 55 17.89 10.34 -0.04
CA LYS A 55 18.93 11.06 -0.77
C LYS A 55 19.82 11.86 0.19
N GLU A 56 19.23 12.48 1.19
CA GLU A 56 19.95 13.25 2.21
C GLU A 56 20.82 12.34 3.09
N GLU A 57 20.31 11.19 3.50
CA GLU A 57 21.05 10.17 4.23
C GLU A 57 22.24 9.63 3.43
N LEU A 58 22.01 9.30 2.15
CA LEU A 58 23.08 8.83 1.27
C LEU A 58 24.15 9.88 1.07
N ALA A 59 23.76 11.15 0.85
CA ALA A 59 24.72 12.25 0.75
C ALA A 59 25.53 12.45 2.03
N ALA A 60 24.87 12.34 3.20
CA ALA A 60 25.55 12.43 4.49
C ALA A 60 26.53 11.27 4.71
N ALA A 61 26.20 10.06 4.30
CA ALA A 61 27.06 8.88 4.43
C ALA A 61 28.36 8.96 3.60
N LEU A 62 28.35 9.74 2.52
CA LEU A 62 29.50 9.96 1.63
C LEU A 62 30.41 11.11 2.10
N MET A 63 30.03 11.85 3.14
CA MET A 63 30.77 12.99 3.66
C MET A 63 31.68 12.61 4.82
N ASP A 64 32.81 13.32 4.96
CA ASP A 64 33.67 13.25 6.15
C ASP A 64 32.93 13.74 7.40
N THR A 65 33.34 13.23 8.58
CA THR A 65 32.68 13.53 9.87
C THR A 65 32.55 15.03 10.15
N HIS A 66 33.53 15.83 9.69
CA HIS A 66 33.52 17.28 9.86
C HIS A 66 32.51 17.95 8.89
N GLN A 67 32.46 17.51 7.65
CA GLN A 67 31.54 18.00 6.62
C GLN A 67 30.10 17.59 6.99
N GLN A 68 29.89 16.39 7.50
CA GLN A 68 28.60 15.90 7.94
C GLN A 68 28.00 16.78 9.06
N LYS A 69 28.81 17.19 10.05
CA LYS A 69 28.36 18.11 11.12
C LYS A 69 27.94 19.48 10.58
N GLN A 70 28.68 20.02 9.63
CA GLN A 70 28.35 21.30 9.00
C GLN A 70 27.09 21.19 8.15
N TRP A 71 26.97 20.13 7.38
CA TRP A 71 25.80 19.85 6.55
C TRP A 71 24.53 19.69 7.38
N HIS A 72 24.54 18.93 8.46
CA HIS A 72 23.40 18.81 9.38
C HIS A 72 22.98 20.15 9.99
N LYS A 73 23.94 21.00 10.35
CA LYS A 73 23.64 22.36 10.84
C LYS A 73 22.95 23.21 9.76
N ALA A 74 23.44 23.14 8.53
CA ALA A 74 22.88 23.86 7.39
C ALA A 74 21.45 23.38 7.07
N GLN A 75 21.22 22.08 7.03
CA GLN A 75 19.90 21.47 6.82
C GLN A 75 18.91 21.88 7.91
N LYS A 76 19.30 21.79 9.17
CA LYS A 76 18.45 22.22 10.29
C LYS A 76 18.08 23.71 10.21
N LYS A 77 19.00 24.56 9.74
CA LYS A 77 18.76 25.98 9.54
C LYS A 77 17.77 26.21 8.39
N LYS A 78 17.92 25.46 7.29
CA LYS A 78 17.04 25.51 6.11
C LYS A 78 15.61 25.08 6.47
N HIS A 79 15.43 23.94 7.12
CA HIS A 79 14.13 23.46 7.59
C HIS A 79 13.43 24.45 8.54
N LYS A 80 14.23 25.09 9.43
CA LYS A 80 13.67 26.10 10.33
C LYS A 80 13.24 27.37 9.60
N GLN A 81 13.93 27.76 8.54
CA GLN A 81 13.56 28.89 7.69
C GLN A 81 12.30 28.56 6.86
N GLU A 82 12.24 27.38 6.23
CA GLU A 82 11.09 26.91 5.46
C GLU A 82 9.83 26.81 6.34
N ALA A 83 9.96 26.24 7.55
CA ALA A 83 8.86 26.18 8.52
C ALA A 83 8.37 27.56 8.96
N LYS A 84 9.29 28.53 9.15
CA LYS A 84 8.91 29.92 9.46
C LYS A 84 8.22 30.61 8.28
N ALA A 85 8.73 30.42 7.05
CA ALA A 85 8.12 30.97 5.84
C ALA A 85 6.72 30.38 5.58
N ALA A 86 6.55 29.05 5.78
CA ALA A 86 5.26 28.40 5.69
C ALA A 86 4.25 28.91 6.73
N LYS A 87 4.69 29.11 7.98
CA LYS A 87 3.85 29.72 9.04
C LYS A 87 3.47 31.17 8.75
N ALA A 88 4.39 31.94 8.16
CA ALA A 88 4.11 33.33 7.80
C ALA A 88 3.08 33.42 6.67
N LYS A 89 3.19 32.59 5.64
CA LYS A 89 2.20 32.47 4.55
C LYS A 89 0.83 32.02 5.04
N ALA A 90 0.79 31.04 5.95
CA ALA A 90 -0.46 30.58 6.54
C ALA A 90 -1.16 31.68 7.38
N LYS A 91 -0.41 32.57 8.04
CA LYS A 91 -0.97 33.71 8.79
C LYS A 91 -1.52 34.82 7.88
N LEU A 92 -1.03 34.95 6.67
CA LEU A 92 -1.52 35.93 5.68
C LEU A 92 -2.79 35.48 4.94
N GLY A 93 -3.38 34.32 5.33
CA GLY A 93 -4.60 33.80 4.71
C GLY A 93 -4.37 33.30 3.27
N GLU A 94 -3.14 33.31 2.78
CA GLU A 94 -2.77 32.57 1.59
C GLU A 94 -2.85 31.09 1.94
N VAL A 95 -4.04 30.52 1.78
CA VAL A 95 -4.16 29.06 1.64
C VAL A 95 -3.23 28.73 0.50
N ALA A 96 -2.10 28.08 0.80
CA ALA A 96 -1.21 27.58 -0.21
C ALA A 96 -2.07 26.64 -1.08
N THR A 97 -2.63 27.20 -2.15
CA THR A 97 -3.17 26.40 -3.23
C THR A 97 -1.97 25.64 -3.74
N ASP A 98 -1.88 24.40 -3.26
CA ASP A 98 -0.83 23.46 -3.67
C ASP A 98 -1.05 23.22 -5.17
N SER A 99 -0.48 24.15 -5.96
CA SER A 99 -0.65 24.20 -7.41
C SER A 99 0.23 23.18 -8.12
N LYS A 100 1.01 22.41 -7.34
CA LYS A 100 1.88 21.39 -7.91
C LYS A 100 1.06 20.17 -8.29
N PRO A 101 1.23 19.63 -9.49
CA PRO A 101 0.61 18.38 -9.88
C PRO A 101 1.08 17.26 -8.94
N ARG A 102 0.15 16.43 -8.51
CA ARG A 102 0.42 15.27 -7.66
C ARG A 102 0.35 14.00 -8.49
N VAL A 103 1.18 13.04 -8.13
CA VAL A 103 1.12 11.68 -8.64
C VAL A 103 0.62 10.78 -7.51
N TRP A 104 -0.58 10.24 -7.68
CA TRP A 104 -1.16 9.27 -6.76
C TRP A 104 -0.65 7.89 -7.15
N VAL A 105 0.08 7.25 -6.24
CA VAL A 105 0.62 5.91 -6.47
C VAL A 105 -0.22 4.92 -5.68
N LEU A 106 -0.84 3.99 -6.40
CA LEU A 106 -1.61 2.88 -5.87
C LEU A 106 -0.84 1.59 -6.07
N ASP A 107 -0.99 0.65 -5.15
CA ASP A 107 -0.35 -0.65 -5.21
C ASP A 107 -1.41 -1.76 -5.32
N PHE A 108 -1.26 -2.64 -6.31
CA PHE A 108 -2.09 -3.81 -6.41
C PHE A 108 -1.23 -5.06 -6.62
N LYS A 109 -1.19 -5.88 -5.59
CA LYS A 109 -0.55 -7.19 -5.63
C LYS A 109 -1.63 -8.27 -5.54
N GLY A 110 -2.10 -8.71 -6.71
CA GLY A 110 -3.29 -9.54 -6.82
C GLY A 110 -3.03 -11.00 -6.47
N SER A 111 -3.90 -11.56 -5.65
CA SER A 111 -4.04 -12.99 -5.35
C SER A 111 -4.98 -13.68 -6.35
N MET A 112 -5.11 -15.00 -6.26
CA MET A 112 -5.98 -15.81 -7.15
C MET A 112 -7.45 -15.37 -7.08
N ASP A 113 -7.96 -15.03 -5.92
CA ASP A 113 -9.33 -14.59 -5.66
C ASP A 113 -9.51 -13.06 -5.73
N ALA A 114 -8.43 -12.31 -5.92
CA ALA A 114 -8.41 -10.86 -6.03
C ALA A 114 -9.10 -10.15 -4.85
N HIS A 115 -8.97 -10.65 -3.62
CA HIS A 115 -9.58 -10.03 -2.44
C HIS A 115 -9.08 -8.60 -2.18
N GLU A 116 -7.90 -8.23 -2.70
CA GLU A 116 -7.30 -6.90 -2.64
C GLU A 116 -8.13 -5.83 -3.36
N VAL A 117 -9.09 -6.24 -4.18
CA VAL A 117 -10.01 -5.32 -4.89
C VAL A 117 -10.80 -4.44 -3.92
N ASN A 118 -11.10 -4.91 -2.72
CA ASN A 118 -11.79 -4.10 -1.73
C ASN A 118 -10.96 -2.89 -1.29
N SER A 119 -9.66 -3.09 -1.04
CA SER A 119 -8.73 -1.99 -0.72
C SER A 119 -8.56 -1.05 -1.90
N LEU A 120 -8.35 -1.59 -3.10
CA LEU A 120 -8.24 -0.78 -4.33
C LEU A 120 -9.47 0.10 -4.56
N ARG A 121 -10.68 -0.41 -4.29
CA ARG A 121 -11.92 0.35 -4.40
C ARG A 121 -11.97 1.55 -3.45
N GLU A 122 -11.51 1.36 -2.21
CA GLU A 122 -11.45 2.43 -1.21
C GLU A 122 -10.40 3.48 -1.59
N GLU A 123 -9.21 3.04 -2.02
CA GLU A 123 -8.13 3.90 -2.49
C GLU A 123 -8.56 4.74 -3.71
N ILE A 124 -9.17 4.12 -4.71
CA ILE A 124 -9.69 4.83 -5.89
C ILE A 124 -10.77 5.83 -5.47
N THR A 125 -11.65 5.48 -4.56
CA THR A 125 -12.69 6.39 -4.07
C THR A 125 -12.07 7.60 -3.35
N ALA A 126 -11.03 7.39 -2.55
CA ALA A 126 -10.29 8.47 -1.89
C ALA A 126 -9.56 9.38 -2.90
N VAL A 127 -8.94 8.78 -3.91
CA VAL A 127 -8.30 9.55 -5.00
C VAL A 127 -9.33 10.40 -5.74
N LEU A 128 -10.47 9.82 -6.12
CA LEU A 128 -11.57 10.53 -6.81
C LEU A 128 -12.10 11.72 -5.99
N ALA A 129 -12.13 11.60 -4.66
CA ALA A 129 -12.57 12.67 -3.77
C ALA A 129 -11.54 13.81 -3.62
N ALA A 130 -10.24 13.50 -3.76
CA ALA A 130 -9.14 14.45 -3.52
C ALA A 130 -8.45 14.94 -4.80
N PHE A 131 -8.85 14.42 -5.97
CA PHE A 131 -8.23 14.67 -7.27
C PHE A 131 -8.35 16.12 -7.72
N LYS A 132 -7.28 16.64 -8.34
CA LYS A 132 -7.24 17.93 -9.01
C LYS A 132 -6.92 17.74 -10.49
N PRO A 133 -7.33 18.65 -11.39
CA PRO A 133 -7.17 18.47 -12.86
C PRO A 133 -5.75 18.23 -13.36
N GLN A 134 -4.73 18.59 -12.58
CA GLN A 134 -3.31 18.41 -12.94
C GLN A 134 -2.70 17.13 -12.36
N ASP A 135 -3.46 16.40 -11.54
CA ASP A 135 -2.97 15.19 -10.88
C ASP A 135 -2.96 14.00 -11.87
N GLN A 136 -2.18 13.00 -11.57
CA GLN A 136 -2.09 11.75 -12.32
C GLN A 136 -2.15 10.55 -11.35
N VAL A 137 -2.56 9.41 -11.87
CA VAL A 137 -2.58 8.15 -11.11
C VAL A 137 -1.61 7.16 -11.73
N VAL A 138 -0.81 6.55 -10.89
CA VAL A 138 0.08 5.44 -11.25
C VAL A 138 -0.31 4.23 -10.43
N LEU A 139 -0.65 3.14 -11.09
CA LEU A 139 -0.90 1.85 -10.45
C LEU A 139 0.34 0.97 -10.63
N ARG A 140 0.97 0.56 -9.53
CA ARG A 140 2.00 -0.49 -9.55
C ARG A 140 1.30 -1.83 -9.45
N LEU A 141 1.32 -2.57 -10.55
CA LEU A 141 0.58 -3.82 -10.71
C LEU A 141 1.51 -5.02 -10.69
N GLU A 142 1.26 -5.94 -9.77
CA GLU A 142 1.88 -7.26 -9.75
C GLU A 142 0.78 -8.31 -9.61
N SER A 143 0.48 -9.06 -10.69
CA SER A 143 -0.55 -10.09 -10.64
C SER A 143 -0.39 -11.16 -11.71
N PRO A 144 -0.41 -12.44 -11.33
CA PRO A 144 -0.45 -13.55 -12.30
C PRO A 144 -1.85 -13.77 -12.90
N GLY A 145 -2.86 -13.03 -12.43
CA GLY A 145 -4.27 -13.25 -12.74
C GLY A 145 -4.96 -14.20 -11.76
N GLY A 146 -6.21 -14.55 -12.04
CA GLY A 146 -7.02 -15.39 -11.17
C GLY A 146 -8.49 -15.41 -11.59
N MET A 147 -9.39 -15.42 -10.63
CA MET A 147 -10.84 -15.49 -10.86
C MET A 147 -11.37 -14.31 -11.66
N VAL A 148 -12.04 -14.59 -12.76
CA VAL A 148 -12.52 -13.58 -13.74
C VAL A 148 -13.38 -12.51 -13.07
N HIS A 149 -14.32 -12.90 -12.18
CA HIS A 149 -15.19 -11.94 -11.53
C HIS A 149 -14.46 -10.98 -10.58
N GLY A 150 -13.43 -11.45 -9.88
CA GLY A 150 -12.61 -10.61 -9.00
C GLY A 150 -11.77 -9.60 -9.81
N TYR A 151 -11.09 -10.06 -10.83
CA TYR A 151 -10.30 -9.20 -11.70
C TYR A 151 -11.16 -8.30 -12.60
N GLY A 152 -12.33 -8.76 -13.01
CA GLY A 152 -13.33 -7.93 -13.70
C GLY A 152 -13.80 -6.77 -12.82
N LEU A 153 -14.04 -7.03 -11.53
CA LEU A 153 -14.37 -5.98 -10.57
C LEU A 153 -13.19 -5.01 -10.39
N ALA A 154 -11.94 -5.52 -10.29
CA ALA A 154 -10.76 -4.67 -10.19
C ALA A 154 -10.60 -3.75 -11.41
N ALA A 155 -10.73 -4.28 -12.62
CA ALA A 155 -10.71 -3.51 -13.85
C ALA A 155 -11.82 -2.45 -13.88
N SER A 156 -13.02 -2.79 -13.41
CA SER A 156 -14.15 -1.85 -13.30
C SER A 156 -13.87 -0.72 -12.31
N GLN A 157 -13.11 -0.97 -11.23
CA GLN A 157 -12.71 0.11 -10.34
C GLN A 157 -11.73 1.07 -11.02
N LEU A 158 -10.77 0.57 -11.78
CA LEU A 158 -9.85 1.40 -12.56
C LEU A 158 -10.58 2.20 -13.64
N GLN A 159 -11.61 1.62 -14.25
CA GLN A 159 -12.46 2.31 -15.23
C GLN A 159 -13.09 3.58 -14.67
N ARG A 160 -13.43 3.63 -13.38
CA ARG A 160 -13.95 4.84 -12.72
C ARG A 160 -13.00 6.05 -12.83
N LEU A 161 -11.68 5.81 -12.84
CA LEU A 161 -10.69 6.87 -13.06
C LEU A 161 -10.76 7.38 -14.51
N ARG A 162 -10.86 6.44 -15.46
CA ARG A 162 -10.98 6.74 -16.90
C ARG A 162 -12.25 7.53 -17.21
N ASP A 163 -13.38 7.16 -16.64
CA ASP A 163 -14.68 7.82 -16.81
C ASP A 163 -14.64 9.28 -16.31
N LYS A 164 -13.70 9.61 -15.41
CA LYS A 164 -13.44 10.96 -14.93
C LYS A 164 -12.30 11.67 -15.67
N ASN A 165 -11.79 11.09 -16.78
CA ASN A 165 -10.65 11.58 -17.55
C ASN A 165 -9.38 11.79 -16.70
N ILE A 166 -9.17 10.96 -15.69
CA ILE A 166 -7.97 10.98 -14.88
C ILE A 166 -6.89 10.17 -15.57
N PRO A 167 -5.72 10.75 -15.88
CA PRO A 167 -4.63 10.02 -16.53
C PRO A 167 -4.16 8.85 -15.66
N LEU A 168 -4.27 7.64 -16.18
CA LEU A 168 -3.89 6.40 -15.50
C LEU A 168 -2.72 5.74 -16.22
N THR A 169 -1.61 5.58 -15.51
CA THR A 169 -0.46 4.77 -15.95
C THR A 169 -0.36 3.53 -15.10
N VAL A 170 -0.24 2.37 -15.73
CA VAL A 170 0.05 1.10 -15.03
C VAL A 170 1.52 0.76 -15.21
N THR A 171 2.20 0.47 -14.11
CA THR A 171 3.59 -0.02 -14.13
C THR A 171 3.65 -1.49 -13.72
N VAL A 172 4.44 -2.27 -14.45
CA VAL A 172 4.58 -3.72 -14.25
C VAL A 172 6.06 -4.06 -14.10
N ASP A 173 6.48 -4.41 -12.90
CA ASP A 173 7.88 -4.78 -12.66
C ASP A 173 8.14 -6.26 -12.93
N LYS A 174 7.18 -7.15 -12.61
CA LYS A 174 7.37 -8.61 -12.70
C LYS A 174 6.34 -9.28 -13.59
N VAL A 175 5.05 -9.11 -13.27
CA VAL A 175 3.98 -9.83 -13.96
C VAL A 175 2.66 -9.05 -13.94
N ALA A 176 2.01 -9.01 -15.11
CA ALA A 176 0.60 -8.65 -15.27
C ALA A 176 0.01 -9.60 -16.31
N ALA A 177 -0.49 -10.73 -15.85
CA ALA A 177 -0.99 -11.80 -16.72
C ALA A 177 -2.48 -12.06 -16.50
N SER A 178 -3.18 -12.56 -17.54
CA SER A 178 -4.59 -12.92 -17.47
C SER A 178 -5.46 -11.78 -16.88
N GLY A 179 -6.12 -11.98 -15.73
CA GLY A 179 -6.87 -10.93 -15.04
C GLY A 179 -6.05 -9.69 -14.69
N GLY A 180 -4.76 -9.85 -14.34
CA GLY A 180 -3.84 -8.72 -14.13
C GLY A 180 -3.62 -7.91 -15.42
N TYR A 181 -3.50 -8.58 -16.57
CA TYR A 181 -3.40 -7.89 -17.85
C TYR A 181 -4.71 -7.18 -18.22
N MET A 182 -5.85 -7.78 -17.92
CA MET A 182 -7.16 -7.13 -18.10
C MET A 182 -7.24 -5.81 -17.31
N MET A 183 -6.73 -5.77 -16.08
CA MET A 183 -6.60 -4.52 -15.32
C MET A 183 -5.67 -3.52 -16.01
N ALA A 184 -4.50 -3.99 -16.49
CA ALA A 184 -3.54 -3.12 -17.16
C ALA A 184 -4.10 -2.47 -18.43
N CYS A 185 -4.93 -3.17 -19.20
CA CYS A 185 -5.56 -2.67 -20.42
C CYS A 185 -6.53 -1.49 -20.20
N VAL A 186 -6.97 -1.22 -18.98
CA VAL A 186 -7.80 -0.05 -18.67
C VAL A 186 -6.99 1.24 -18.71
N ALA A 187 -5.67 1.18 -18.52
CA ALA A 187 -4.82 2.36 -18.43
C ALA A 187 -4.62 3.08 -19.78
N ASP A 188 -4.30 4.37 -19.71
CA ASP A 188 -3.83 5.15 -20.88
C ASP A 188 -2.47 4.67 -21.33
N LYS A 189 -1.62 4.25 -20.38
CA LYS A 189 -0.25 3.86 -20.64
C LYS A 189 0.14 2.70 -19.76
N ILE A 190 0.77 1.69 -20.36
CA ILE A 190 1.41 0.58 -19.66
C ILE A 190 2.92 0.74 -19.80
N VAL A 191 3.62 0.72 -18.67
CA VAL A 191 5.08 0.73 -18.59
C VAL A 191 5.53 -0.55 -17.94
N SER A 192 6.23 -1.40 -18.66
CA SER A 192 6.72 -2.68 -18.16
C SER A 192 8.24 -2.72 -18.08
N ALA A 193 8.77 -3.41 -17.08
CA ALA A 193 10.18 -3.74 -17.03
C ALA A 193 10.55 -4.66 -18.23
N PRO A 194 11.81 -4.65 -18.72
CA PRO A 194 12.21 -5.40 -19.91
C PRO A 194 11.92 -6.91 -19.84
N PHE A 195 11.94 -7.49 -18.65
CA PHE A 195 11.71 -8.92 -18.41
C PHE A 195 10.37 -9.20 -17.71
N ALA A 196 9.48 -8.22 -17.62
CA ALA A 196 8.16 -8.43 -17.06
C ALA A 196 7.32 -9.34 -17.97
N ILE A 197 6.55 -10.22 -17.34
CA ILE A 197 5.59 -11.08 -18.03
C ILE A 197 4.29 -10.30 -18.15
N VAL A 198 3.90 -9.95 -19.39
CA VAL A 198 2.69 -9.19 -19.67
C VAL A 198 1.84 -9.92 -20.71
N GLY A 199 0.53 -10.04 -20.49
CA GLY A 199 -0.38 -10.71 -21.42
C GLY A 199 -0.98 -11.99 -20.85
N SER A 200 -0.70 -13.15 -21.48
CA SER A 200 -1.30 -14.45 -21.11
C SER A 200 -2.82 -14.39 -21.04
N ILE A 201 -3.45 -14.00 -22.17
CA ILE A 201 -4.89 -13.80 -22.28
C ILE A 201 -5.55 -15.15 -22.51
N GLY A 202 -6.49 -15.51 -21.62
CA GLY A 202 -7.29 -16.72 -21.77
C GLY A 202 -8.28 -16.86 -20.61
N VAL A 203 -9.40 -17.51 -20.87
CA VAL A 203 -10.39 -17.88 -19.87
C VAL A 203 -10.63 -19.36 -19.94
N VAL A 204 -10.48 -20.06 -18.81
CA VAL A 204 -10.88 -21.45 -18.68
C VAL A 204 -12.22 -21.49 -17.95
N ALA A 205 -13.26 -21.99 -18.63
CA ALA A 205 -14.56 -22.22 -18.05
C ALA A 205 -14.86 -23.72 -18.09
N VAL A 206 -15.34 -24.26 -16.96
CA VAL A 206 -15.80 -25.65 -16.88
C VAL A 206 -17.30 -25.59 -16.61
N SER A 207 -18.08 -26.12 -17.53
CA SER A 207 -19.53 -26.29 -17.38
C SER A 207 -19.85 -27.76 -17.22
N TYR A 208 -20.64 -28.12 -16.20
CA TYR A 208 -21.21 -29.44 -16.03
C TYR A 208 -22.70 -29.38 -16.40
N THR A 209 -23.05 -30.03 -17.50
CA THR A 209 -24.45 -30.24 -17.83
C THR A 209 -24.83 -31.61 -17.33
N HIS A 210 -25.58 -31.70 -16.22
CA HIS A 210 -26.29 -32.92 -15.85
C HIS A 210 -27.59 -32.99 -16.64
N LEU A 211 -27.56 -33.75 -17.75
CA LEU A 211 -28.77 -34.21 -18.40
C LEU A 211 -29.27 -35.43 -17.61
N THR A 212 -30.09 -35.23 -16.63
CA THR A 212 -30.95 -36.31 -16.12
C THR A 212 -32.11 -36.45 -17.11
N LEU A 213 -31.97 -37.40 -18.04
CA LEU A 213 -33.12 -37.86 -18.81
C LEU A 213 -34.02 -38.69 -17.88
N PRO A 214 -35.32 -38.44 -17.88
CA PRO A 214 -36.25 -39.27 -17.13
C PRO A 214 -36.35 -40.69 -17.69
#